data_c2e861d897836494c6e4e4dc1ab12b7a
#
_entry.id   c2e861d897836494c6e4e4dc1ab12b7a
#
_cell.length_a   1.000
_cell.length_b   1.000
_cell.length_c   1.000
_cell.angle_alpha   90.00
_cell.angle_beta   90.00
_cell.angle_gamma   90.00
#
_symmetry.space_group_name_H-M   'P 1'
#
loop_
_entity.id
_entity.type
_entity.pdbx_description
1 polymer ?
#
loop_
_entity_poly.entity_id
_entity_poly.type
_entity_poly.pdbx_seq_one_letter_code
_entity_poly.pdbx_strand_id
1 'polypeptide(L)'
;MDRNQAPGRIEVDGCLLEYAWVGPEPLEERATLVFLHEGLGCTSLWRDFPELVSQCTGLTALVYSRAGYGGSGPAILPREVGYMHHEALVVLPAILRALRIGPTILIGHSDGASISIIHTGSELQDRVRALVLIAPHVFNEQISLEGIATARAQYQTTDLREKLARHHGAQVDDTFQGWNEVWLHPDFRDWNIEAFLPAVDVPALLIQGTRDEYGSLAQLDAIETGVSAQVERLVLEGVGHSPHRERPAVALEAVCRFVHDLLAEPKC
;
A
#
# COMPACT_ATOMS: atom_id res chain seq x y z
N MET A 1 -4.27 12.66 21.17
CA MET A 1 -3.00 12.70 20.43
C MET A 1 -2.72 14.08 19.90
N ASP A 2 -1.53 14.56 20.14
CA ASP A 2 -1.10 15.84 19.56
C ASP A 2 -0.98 15.67 18.04
N ARG A 3 -1.96 16.17 17.31
CA ARG A 3 -1.91 16.33 15.83
C ARG A 3 -0.90 17.41 15.40
N ASN A 4 0.10 17.67 16.23
CA ASN A 4 0.98 18.85 16.13
C ASN A 4 2.37 18.59 15.59
N GLN A 5 2.70 17.38 15.12
CA GLN A 5 3.89 17.25 14.28
C GLN A 5 3.47 17.52 12.84
N ALA A 6 3.94 18.63 12.29
CA ALA A 6 3.81 18.89 10.86
C ALA A 6 4.37 17.69 10.09
N PRO A 7 3.75 17.26 8.97
CA PRO A 7 4.25 16.16 8.17
C PRO A 7 5.72 16.44 7.81
N GLY A 8 6.57 15.42 8.00
CA GLY A 8 7.97 15.47 7.58
C GLY A 8 8.06 15.49 6.06
N ARG A 9 9.18 15.93 5.55
CA ARG A 9 9.51 15.87 4.12
C ARG A 9 10.88 15.26 3.95
N ILE A 10 11.02 14.42 2.95
CA ILE A 10 12.26 13.73 2.62
C ILE A 10 12.48 13.75 1.12
N GLU A 11 13.69 14.08 0.70
CA GLU A 11 14.05 14.01 -0.72
C GLU A 11 14.51 12.59 -1.06
N VAL A 12 13.82 11.97 -2.00
CA VAL A 12 14.10 10.64 -2.50
C VAL A 12 13.90 10.64 -4.00
N ASP A 13 14.88 10.13 -4.74
CA ASP A 13 14.82 9.99 -6.19
C ASP A 13 14.46 11.29 -6.92
N GLY A 14 15.02 12.41 -6.44
CA GLY A 14 14.77 13.74 -7.00
C GLY A 14 13.39 14.31 -6.69
N CYS A 15 12.58 13.67 -5.85
CA CYS A 15 11.27 14.15 -5.44
C CYS A 15 11.21 14.37 -3.92
N LEU A 16 10.55 15.46 -3.50
CA LEU A 16 10.31 15.75 -2.09
C LEU A 16 9.02 15.03 -1.64
N LEU A 17 9.16 13.96 -0.87
CA LEU A 17 8.04 13.16 -0.41
C LEU A 17 7.54 13.59 0.96
N GLU A 18 6.21 13.66 1.10
CA GLU A 18 5.52 13.85 2.38
C GLU A 18 5.49 12.55 3.16
N TYR A 19 5.78 12.62 4.47
CA TYR A 19 5.58 11.49 5.37
C TYR A 19 5.13 11.93 6.76
N ALA A 20 4.57 11.01 7.52
CA ALA A 20 4.20 11.20 8.92
C ALA A 20 4.65 10.01 9.76
N TRP A 21 5.17 10.29 10.95
CA TRP A 21 5.33 9.31 12.00
C TRP A 21 4.08 9.26 12.87
N VAL A 22 3.67 8.07 13.26
CA VAL A 22 2.49 7.83 14.09
C VAL A 22 2.86 6.87 15.22
N GLY A 23 2.46 7.18 16.44
CA GLY A 23 2.71 6.36 17.62
C GLY A 23 3.99 6.72 18.36
N PRO A 24 4.67 5.72 19.00
CA PRO A 24 5.89 5.96 19.78
C PRO A 24 7.05 6.41 18.89
N GLU A 25 8.10 6.93 19.52
CA GLU A 25 9.36 7.27 18.83
C GLU A 25 9.94 6.05 18.09
N PRO A 26 10.40 6.22 16.84
CA PRO A 26 11.00 5.14 16.08
C PRO A 26 12.32 4.67 16.73
N LEU A 27 12.48 3.35 16.82
CA LEU A 27 13.71 2.72 17.31
C LEU A 27 14.25 1.79 16.22
N GLU A 28 15.52 1.94 15.87
CA GLU A 28 16.15 1.21 14.76
C GLU A 28 16.07 -0.33 14.91
N GLU A 29 16.10 -0.82 16.14
CA GLU A 29 16.05 -2.27 16.43
C GLU A 29 14.62 -2.82 16.52
N ARG A 30 13.61 -1.96 16.59
CA ARG A 30 12.20 -2.33 16.70
C ARG A 30 11.54 -2.28 15.34
N ALA A 31 10.62 -3.23 15.10
CA ALA A 31 9.87 -3.22 13.85
C ALA A 31 9.04 -1.95 13.69
N THR A 32 9.03 -1.40 12.48
CA THR A 32 8.22 -0.25 12.06
C THR A 32 7.12 -0.71 11.11
N LEU A 33 5.90 -0.28 11.34
CA LEU A 33 4.80 -0.44 10.40
C LEU A 33 4.98 0.58 9.28
N VAL A 34 5.06 0.14 8.03
CA VAL A 34 5.20 1.04 6.87
C VAL A 34 3.96 0.93 6.00
N PHE A 35 3.22 2.03 5.88
CA PHE A 35 1.96 2.09 5.16
C PHE A 35 2.18 2.57 3.72
N LEU A 36 1.78 1.74 2.74
CA LEU A 36 1.86 1.99 1.31
C LEU A 36 0.45 2.11 0.73
N HIS A 37 0.10 3.31 0.28
CA HIS A 37 -1.25 3.64 -0.16
C HIS A 37 -1.62 3.08 -1.54
N GLU A 38 -2.92 3.04 -1.82
CA GLU A 38 -3.53 2.65 -3.10
C GLU A 38 -3.27 3.66 -4.24
N GLY A 39 -3.77 3.34 -5.45
CA GLY A 39 -3.55 4.10 -6.68
C GLY A 39 -3.99 5.56 -6.66
N LEU A 40 -4.98 5.92 -5.84
CA LEU A 40 -5.43 7.30 -5.62
C LEU A 40 -5.27 7.74 -4.17
N GLY A 41 -4.47 7.01 -3.39
CA GLY A 41 -4.24 7.24 -1.98
C GLY A 41 -3.17 8.30 -1.67
N CYS A 42 -3.05 8.60 -0.39
CA CYS A 42 -2.00 9.43 0.19
C CYS A 42 -2.02 9.25 1.72
N THR A 43 -1.13 9.93 2.45
CA THR A 43 -1.09 9.89 3.92
C THR A 43 -2.45 10.15 4.57
N SER A 44 -3.15 11.20 4.14
CA SER A 44 -4.43 11.60 4.75
C SER A 44 -5.59 10.65 4.43
N LEU A 45 -5.51 9.85 3.37
CA LEU A 45 -6.55 8.91 2.98
C LEU A 45 -6.55 7.61 3.80
N TRP A 46 -5.50 7.32 4.54
CA TRP A 46 -5.50 6.26 5.54
C TRP A 46 -6.38 6.59 6.76
N ARG A 47 -6.73 7.88 6.95
CA ARG A 47 -7.50 8.41 8.10
C ARG A 47 -6.81 8.05 9.42
N ASP A 48 -7.57 7.41 10.35
CA ASP A 48 -7.11 6.99 11.67
C ASP A 48 -6.56 5.56 11.72
N PHE A 49 -6.61 4.82 10.62
CA PHE A 49 -6.21 3.42 10.60
C PHE A 49 -4.75 3.19 11.02
N PRO A 50 -3.74 3.95 10.55
CA PRO A 50 -2.36 3.81 11.03
C PRO A 50 -2.21 4.10 12.52
N GLU A 51 -2.97 5.08 13.05
CA GLU A 51 -2.97 5.42 14.46
C GLU A 51 -3.53 4.28 15.31
N LEU A 52 -4.67 3.71 14.90
CA LEU A 52 -5.29 2.59 15.60
C LEU A 52 -4.43 1.34 15.57
N VAL A 53 -3.80 1.01 14.44
CA VAL A 53 -2.86 -0.12 14.35
C VAL A 53 -1.63 0.11 15.22
N SER A 54 -1.07 1.32 15.20
CA SER A 54 0.06 1.68 16.06
C SER A 54 -0.29 1.58 17.56
N GLN A 55 -1.46 2.05 17.95
CA GLN A 55 -1.93 1.97 19.34
C GLN A 55 -2.11 0.52 19.81
N CYS A 56 -2.73 -0.32 18.99
CA CYS A 56 -2.99 -1.69 19.39
C CYS A 56 -1.71 -2.55 19.42
N THR A 57 -0.76 -2.32 18.51
CA THR A 57 0.48 -3.10 18.43
C THR A 57 1.62 -2.54 19.28
N GLY A 58 1.50 -1.27 19.68
CA GLY A 58 2.57 -0.52 20.35
C GLY A 58 3.76 -0.24 19.43
N LEU A 59 3.67 -0.45 18.11
CA LEU A 59 4.72 -0.18 17.13
C LEU A 59 4.59 1.23 16.55
N THR A 60 5.71 1.81 16.16
CA THR A 60 5.73 3.05 15.37
C THR A 60 5.25 2.78 13.96
N ALA A 61 4.48 3.70 13.38
CA ALA A 61 4.09 3.63 11.99
C ALA A 61 4.69 4.80 11.19
N LEU A 62 5.21 4.48 10.01
CA LEU A 62 5.52 5.42 8.95
C LEU A 62 4.41 5.39 7.91
N VAL A 63 3.86 6.55 7.58
CA VAL A 63 2.89 6.73 6.49
C VAL A 63 3.47 7.75 5.53
N TYR A 64 3.58 7.45 4.24
CA TYR A 64 4.11 8.40 3.27
C TYR A 64 3.24 8.47 2.02
N SER A 65 3.32 9.59 1.32
CA SER A 65 2.69 9.78 0.01
C SER A 65 3.75 9.64 -1.08
N ARG A 66 3.49 8.82 -2.09
CA ARG A 66 4.36 8.67 -3.27
C ARG A 66 4.43 9.98 -4.07
N ALA A 67 5.39 10.09 -4.99
CA ALA A 67 5.49 11.22 -5.92
C ALA A 67 4.19 11.40 -6.74
N GLY A 68 3.67 12.61 -6.78
CA GLY A 68 2.40 12.96 -7.42
C GLY A 68 1.16 12.74 -6.55
N TYR A 69 1.32 12.44 -5.25
CA TYR A 69 0.22 12.20 -4.32
C TYR A 69 0.31 13.07 -3.06
N GLY A 70 -0.84 13.42 -2.49
CA GLY A 70 -0.92 14.17 -1.24
C GLY A 70 -0.13 15.46 -1.27
N GLY A 71 0.70 15.68 -0.26
CA GLY A 71 1.62 16.83 -0.17
C GLY A 71 3.01 16.58 -0.76
N SER A 72 3.25 15.44 -1.42
CA SER A 72 4.51 15.15 -2.10
C SER A 72 4.69 15.98 -3.36
N GLY A 73 5.93 16.08 -3.83
CA GLY A 73 6.26 16.71 -5.12
C GLY A 73 5.60 16.00 -6.30
N PRO A 74 5.65 16.60 -7.50
CA PRO A 74 4.98 16.07 -8.68
C PRO A 74 5.60 14.75 -9.14
N ALA A 75 4.77 13.90 -9.75
CA ALA A 75 5.25 12.73 -10.46
C ALA A 75 5.73 13.09 -11.88
N ILE A 76 6.61 12.26 -12.45
CA ILE A 76 6.92 12.31 -13.87
C ILE A 76 5.76 11.66 -14.63
N LEU A 77 5.21 12.36 -15.60
CA LEU A 77 4.11 11.89 -16.45
C LEU A 77 4.53 11.85 -17.93
N PRO A 78 3.96 10.91 -18.72
CA PRO A 78 3.11 9.81 -18.29
C PRO A 78 3.84 8.81 -17.40
N ARG A 79 3.10 8.10 -16.50
CA ARG A 79 3.71 7.03 -15.71
C ARG A 79 4.08 5.86 -16.61
N GLU A 80 5.24 5.30 -16.36
CA GLU A 80 5.68 4.08 -17.04
C GLU A 80 4.94 2.85 -16.48
N VAL A 81 4.77 1.82 -17.28
CA VAL A 81 4.14 0.53 -16.90
C VAL A 81 4.85 -0.11 -15.70
N GLY A 82 6.16 0.10 -15.57
CA GLY A 82 6.97 -0.40 -14.47
C GLY A 82 6.96 0.45 -13.19
N TYR A 83 6.07 1.44 -13.04
CA TYR A 83 6.12 2.37 -11.91
C TYR A 83 6.07 1.71 -10.52
N MET A 84 5.30 0.61 -10.36
CA MET A 84 5.27 -0.13 -9.09
C MET A 84 6.60 -0.84 -8.80
N HIS A 85 7.29 -1.33 -9.83
CA HIS A 85 8.64 -1.87 -9.69
C HIS A 85 9.63 -0.78 -9.26
N HIS A 86 9.54 0.41 -9.87
CA HIS A 86 10.38 1.55 -9.50
C HIS A 86 10.13 1.96 -8.03
N GLU A 87 8.87 2.09 -7.62
CA GLU A 87 8.51 2.37 -6.22
C GLU A 87 9.07 1.31 -5.26
N ALA A 88 8.97 0.03 -5.60
CA ALA A 88 9.40 -1.08 -4.77
C ALA A 88 10.92 -1.23 -4.67
N LEU A 89 11.63 -1.03 -5.78
CA LEU A 89 13.06 -1.37 -5.90
C LEU A 89 13.99 -0.16 -5.73
N VAL A 90 13.47 1.05 -5.91
CA VAL A 90 14.25 2.30 -5.82
C VAL A 90 13.74 3.19 -4.69
N VAL A 91 12.47 3.59 -4.74
CA VAL A 91 11.93 4.61 -3.83
C VAL A 91 11.79 4.09 -2.40
N LEU A 92 11.10 2.97 -2.19
CA LEU A 92 10.89 2.40 -0.85
C LEU A 92 12.21 2.09 -0.13
N PRO A 93 13.19 1.41 -0.73
CA PRO A 93 14.49 1.20 -0.08
C PRO A 93 15.22 2.50 0.27
N ALA A 94 15.10 3.53 -0.58
CA ALA A 94 15.72 4.82 -0.32
C ALA A 94 15.07 5.54 0.89
N ILE A 95 13.74 5.48 1.02
CA ILE A 95 13.00 5.99 2.18
C ILE A 95 13.47 5.27 3.46
N LEU A 96 13.47 3.93 3.44
CA LEU A 96 13.85 3.11 4.59
C LEU A 96 15.28 3.44 5.07
N ARG A 97 16.22 3.58 4.14
CA ARG A 97 17.61 3.96 4.44
C ARG A 97 17.71 5.38 5.00
N ALA A 98 17.08 6.35 4.34
CA ALA A 98 17.20 7.76 4.72
C ALA A 98 16.56 8.06 6.08
N LEU A 99 15.48 7.37 6.44
CA LEU A 99 14.83 7.45 7.74
C LEU A 99 15.41 6.46 8.78
N ARG A 100 16.45 5.69 8.43
CA ARG A 100 17.12 4.69 9.29
C ARG A 100 16.14 3.69 9.88
N ILE A 101 15.20 3.21 9.05
CA ILE A 101 14.21 2.24 9.48
C ILE A 101 14.86 0.85 9.48
N GLY A 102 14.74 0.16 10.61
CA GLY A 102 15.21 -1.21 10.80
C GLY A 102 14.23 -2.26 10.24
N PRO A 103 13.87 -3.27 11.03
CA PRO A 103 12.89 -4.26 10.61
C PRO A 103 11.56 -3.62 10.27
N THR A 104 10.86 -4.11 9.23
CA THR A 104 9.59 -3.55 8.77
C THR A 104 8.47 -4.58 8.74
N ILE A 105 7.24 -4.13 8.98
CA ILE A 105 6.02 -4.80 8.59
C ILE A 105 5.37 -3.90 7.56
N LEU A 106 5.27 -4.35 6.31
CA LEU A 106 4.67 -3.57 5.24
C LEU A 106 3.17 -3.76 5.23
N ILE A 107 2.43 -2.66 5.27
CA ILE A 107 0.96 -2.64 5.21
C ILE A 107 0.58 -1.92 3.92
N GLY A 108 0.30 -2.69 2.88
CA GLY A 108 -0.01 -2.19 1.55
C GLY A 108 -1.49 -2.31 1.22
N HIS A 109 -2.04 -1.30 0.56
CA HIS A 109 -3.38 -1.32 -0.02
C HIS A 109 -3.28 -1.19 -1.55
N SER A 110 -3.90 -2.11 -2.29
CA SER A 110 -3.97 -2.08 -3.76
C SER A 110 -2.56 -1.96 -4.39
N ASP A 111 -2.25 -0.88 -5.14
CA ASP A 111 -0.88 -0.59 -5.62
C ASP A 111 0.17 -0.77 -4.52
N GLY A 112 -0.11 -0.29 -3.32
CA GLY A 112 0.81 -0.41 -2.19
C GLY A 112 1.06 -1.85 -1.77
N ALA A 113 0.07 -2.73 -1.93
CA ALA A 113 0.23 -4.16 -1.68
C ALA A 113 1.11 -4.81 -2.77
N SER A 114 0.91 -4.45 -4.04
CA SER A 114 1.76 -4.91 -5.14
C SER A 114 3.22 -4.45 -4.98
N ILE A 115 3.42 -3.19 -4.58
CA ILE A 115 4.75 -2.63 -4.26
C ILE A 115 5.39 -3.42 -3.11
N SER A 116 4.62 -3.76 -2.07
CA SER A 116 5.12 -4.55 -0.94
C SER A 116 5.57 -5.96 -1.36
N ILE A 117 4.81 -6.62 -2.25
CA ILE A 117 5.15 -7.93 -2.79
C ILE A 117 6.43 -7.87 -3.61
N ILE A 118 6.52 -6.91 -4.56
CA ILE A 118 7.72 -6.74 -5.40
C ILE A 118 8.96 -6.49 -4.54
N HIS A 119 8.85 -5.59 -3.54
CA HIS A 119 9.96 -5.28 -2.65
C HIS A 119 10.42 -6.52 -1.86
N THR A 120 9.46 -7.24 -1.25
CA THR A 120 9.75 -8.40 -0.41
C THR A 120 10.24 -9.60 -1.24
N GLY A 121 9.73 -9.78 -2.47
CA GLY A 121 10.18 -10.82 -3.38
C GLY A 121 11.46 -10.49 -4.16
N SER A 122 12.12 -9.36 -3.85
CA SER A 122 13.40 -8.96 -4.45
C SER A 122 14.59 -9.28 -3.55
N GLU A 123 15.81 -9.04 -4.04
CA GLU A 123 17.05 -9.17 -3.25
C GLU A 123 17.21 -8.10 -2.15
N LEU A 124 16.25 -7.16 -2.03
CA LEU A 124 16.29 -6.03 -1.10
C LEU A 124 15.53 -6.29 0.21
N GLN A 125 15.08 -7.52 0.43
CA GLN A 125 14.10 -7.89 1.48
C GLN A 125 14.65 -8.02 2.91
N ASP A 126 15.96 -7.87 3.13
CA ASP A 126 16.66 -8.28 4.38
C ASP A 126 16.00 -7.82 5.70
N ARG A 127 15.09 -6.86 5.65
CA ARG A 127 14.48 -6.28 6.86
C ARG A 127 12.97 -6.41 6.94
N VAL A 128 12.33 -6.97 5.92
CA VAL A 128 10.89 -7.23 5.99
C VAL A 128 10.63 -8.43 6.90
N ARG A 129 9.66 -8.28 7.81
CA ARG A 129 9.27 -9.31 8.79
C ARG A 129 7.92 -9.92 8.51
N ALA A 130 7.03 -9.16 7.91
CA ALA A 130 5.70 -9.63 7.52
C ALA A 130 5.05 -8.66 6.54
N LEU A 131 4.00 -9.15 5.88
CA LEU A 131 3.15 -8.40 4.96
C LEU A 131 1.71 -8.37 5.44
N VAL A 132 1.07 -7.20 5.36
CA VAL A 132 -0.39 -7.05 5.42
C VAL A 132 -0.83 -6.49 4.08
N LEU A 133 -1.52 -7.28 3.29
CA LEU A 133 -1.89 -6.99 1.92
C LEU A 133 -3.41 -6.80 1.82
N ILE A 134 -3.85 -5.55 1.66
CA ILE A 134 -5.26 -5.19 1.58
C ILE A 134 -5.61 -5.00 0.11
N ALA A 135 -6.55 -5.78 -0.42
CA ALA A 135 -7.00 -5.77 -1.80
C ALA A 135 -5.80 -5.78 -2.80
N PRO A 136 -4.88 -6.77 -2.69
CA PRO A 136 -3.67 -6.82 -3.51
C PRO A 136 -3.97 -7.16 -4.97
N HIS A 137 -3.03 -6.76 -5.85
CA HIS A 137 -2.99 -7.20 -7.24
C HIS A 137 -1.63 -7.84 -7.53
N VAL A 138 -1.63 -9.00 -8.18
CA VAL A 138 -0.41 -9.68 -8.68
C VAL A 138 -0.44 -9.87 -10.19
N PHE A 139 -1.59 -9.69 -10.79
CA PHE A 139 -1.81 -9.61 -12.24
C PHE A 139 -2.99 -8.71 -12.57
N ASN A 140 -3.08 -8.26 -13.81
CA ASN A 140 -4.21 -7.48 -14.28
C ASN A 140 -5.36 -8.39 -14.70
N GLU A 141 -6.59 -7.99 -14.36
CA GLU A 141 -7.83 -8.72 -14.68
C GLU A 141 -8.77 -7.83 -15.50
N GLN A 142 -9.72 -8.44 -16.20
CA GLN A 142 -10.75 -7.70 -16.91
C GLN A 142 -11.59 -6.82 -15.95
N ILE A 143 -11.89 -7.33 -14.74
CA ILE A 143 -12.62 -6.56 -13.72
C ILE A 143 -11.82 -5.30 -13.30
N SER A 144 -10.48 -5.39 -13.24
CA SER A 144 -9.62 -4.23 -12.93
C SER A 144 -9.78 -3.15 -14.01
N LEU A 145 -9.70 -3.53 -15.28
CA LEU A 145 -9.86 -2.59 -16.42
C LEU A 145 -11.24 -1.93 -16.43
N GLU A 146 -12.29 -2.69 -16.13
CA GLU A 146 -13.68 -2.19 -16.07
C GLU A 146 -13.85 -1.22 -14.88
N GLY A 147 -13.30 -1.54 -13.71
CA GLY A 147 -13.29 -0.68 -12.54
C GLY A 147 -12.55 0.64 -12.80
N ILE A 148 -11.36 0.57 -13.40
CA ILE A 148 -10.55 1.75 -13.76
C ILE A 148 -11.26 2.63 -14.80
N ALA A 149 -11.90 2.03 -15.82
CA ALA A 149 -12.68 2.76 -16.81
C ALA A 149 -13.92 3.42 -16.18
N THR A 150 -14.58 2.74 -15.24
CA THR A 150 -15.70 3.28 -14.47
C THR A 150 -15.25 4.47 -13.62
N ALA A 151 -14.10 4.38 -12.95
CA ALA A 151 -13.53 5.49 -12.19
C ALA A 151 -13.24 6.70 -13.10
N ARG A 152 -12.77 6.50 -14.34
CA ARG A 152 -12.60 7.58 -15.35
C ARG A 152 -13.90 8.29 -15.63
N ALA A 153 -14.98 7.54 -15.87
CA ALA A 153 -16.29 8.12 -16.10
C ALA A 153 -16.82 8.89 -14.88
N GLN A 154 -16.64 8.33 -13.68
CA GLN A 154 -17.03 8.98 -12.43
C GLN A 154 -16.24 10.28 -12.18
N TYR A 155 -14.93 10.30 -12.48
CA TYR A 155 -14.11 11.50 -12.35
C TYR A 155 -14.61 12.67 -13.21
N GLN A 156 -15.17 12.35 -14.39
CA GLN A 156 -15.70 13.34 -15.34
C GLN A 156 -17.13 13.78 -15.02
N THR A 157 -17.93 12.92 -14.38
CA THR A 157 -19.39 13.12 -14.30
C THR A 157 -19.94 13.27 -12.89
N THR A 158 -19.10 13.04 -11.85
CA THR A 158 -19.50 13.14 -10.43
C THR A 158 -18.59 14.10 -9.67
N ASP A 159 -18.79 14.19 -8.35
CA ASP A 159 -17.95 14.98 -7.44
C ASP A 159 -16.64 14.27 -7.01
N LEU A 160 -16.25 13.20 -7.72
CA LEU A 160 -15.04 12.43 -7.38
C LEU A 160 -13.79 13.31 -7.47
N ARG A 161 -13.68 14.16 -8.50
CA ARG A 161 -12.55 15.09 -8.65
C ARG A 161 -12.43 16.02 -7.45
N GLU A 162 -13.53 16.63 -7.00
CA GLU A 162 -13.56 17.54 -5.86
C GLU A 162 -13.22 16.83 -4.54
N LYS A 163 -13.65 15.58 -4.40
CA LYS A 163 -13.30 14.75 -3.24
C LYS A 163 -11.81 14.46 -3.19
N LEU A 164 -11.21 14.07 -4.31
CA LEU A 164 -9.77 13.82 -4.43
C LEU A 164 -8.94 15.10 -4.26
N ALA A 165 -9.41 16.24 -4.79
CA ALA A 165 -8.73 17.52 -4.66
C ALA A 165 -8.53 17.97 -3.20
N ARG A 166 -9.37 17.53 -2.26
CA ARG A 166 -9.19 17.80 -0.82
C ARG A 166 -7.92 17.14 -0.26
N HIS A 167 -7.41 16.11 -0.91
CA HIS A 167 -6.26 15.34 -0.50
C HIS A 167 -5.01 15.61 -1.34
N HIS A 168 -5.20 15.88 -2.65
CA HIS A 168 -4.10 16.05 -3.60
C HIS A 168 -3.89 17.52 -4.02
N GLY A 169 -4.80 18.42 -3.61
CA GLY A 169 -4.67 19.85 -3.92
C GLY A 169 -4.65 20.12 -5.43
N ALA A 170 -3.71 20.96 -5.86
CA ALA A 170 -3.60 21.39 -7.26
C ALA A 170 -3.15 20.26 -8.22
N GLN A 171 -2.53 19.21 -7.71
CA GLN A 171 -2.05 18.09 -8.54
C GLN A 171 -3.08 16.97 -8.74
N VAL A 172 -4.34 17.18 -8.35
CA VAL A 172 -5.40 16.15 -8.41
C VAL A 172 -5.59 15.57 -9.80
N ASP A 173 -5.51 16.39 -10.84
CA ASP A 173 -5.68 15.94 -12.23
C ASP A 173 -4.48 15.08 -12.67
N ASP A 174 -3.27 15.48 -12.36
CA ASP A 174 -2.05 14.72 -12.63
C ASP A 174 -2.04 13.40 -11.85
N THR A 175 -2.48 13.44 -10.59
CA THR A 175 -2.63 12.23 -9.74
C THR A 175 -3.59 11.23 -10.38
N PHE A 176 -4.79 11.71 -10.76
CA PHE A 176 -5.82 10.84 -11.34
C PHE A 176 -5.40 10.30 -12.71
N GLN A 177 -4.94 11.18 -13.60
CA GLN A 177 -4.51 10.79 -14.95
C GLN A 177 -3.35 9.82 -14.91
N GLY A 178 -2.31 10.11 -14.11
CA GLY A 178 -1.14 9.25 -13.99
C GLY A 178 -1.48 7.83 -13.56
N TRP A 179 -2.43 7.66 -12.60
CA TRP A 179 -2.91 6.35 -12.20
C TRP A 179 -3.80 5.71 -13.25
N ASN A 180 -4.79 6.44 -13.75
CA ASN A 180 -5.81 5.90 -14.65
C ASN A 180 -5.24 5.51 -16.02
N GLU A 181 -4.36 6.34 -16.58
CA GLU A 181 -3.79 6.11 -17.90
C GLU A 181 -2.83 4.92 -17.93
N VAL A 182 -1.99 4.76 -16.89
CA VAL A 182 -1.07 3.61 -16.84
C VAL A 182 -1.81 2.29 -16.70
N TRP A 183 -2.85 2.24 -15.85
CA TRP A 183 -3.66 1.02 -15.69
C TRP A 183 -4.44 0.64 -16.95
N LEU A 184 -4.86 1.62 -17.76
CA LEU A 184 -5.54 1.39 -19.04
C LEU A 184 -4.57 1.34 -20.23
N HIS A 185 -3.26 1.47 -20.01
CA HIS A 185 -2.28 1.37 -21.08
C HIS A 185 -2.28 -0.04 -21.68
N PRO A 186 -2.21 -0.18 -23.01
CA PRO A 186 -2.20 -1.52 -23.65
C PRO A 186 -1.13 -2.46 -23.09
N ASP A 187 0.07 -1.94 -22.81
CA ASP A 187 1.18 -2.74 -22.27
C ASP A 187 0.99 -3.14 -20.81
N PHE A 188 0.04 -2.52 -20.09
CA PHE A 188 -0.33 -2.91 -18.73
C PHE A 188 -1.30 -4.09 -18.70
N ARG A 189 -1.84 -4.52 -19.85
CA ARG A 189 -2.76 -5.66 -19.94
C ARG A 189 -2.14 -6.95 -19.42
N ASP A 190 -0.88 -7.16 -19.78
CA ASP A 190 -0.12 -8.35 -19.41
C ASP A 190 0.74 -8.12 -18.16
N TRP A 191 0.45 -7.03 -17.41
CA TRP A 191 1.15 -6.76 -16.17
C TRP A 191 0.92 -7.89 -15.17
N ASN A 192 2.03 -8.45 -14.67
CA ASN A 192 2.04 -9.60 -13.78
C ASN A 192 3.31 -9.56 -12.92
N ILE A 193 3.14 -9.78 -11.62
CA ILE A 193 4.23 -9.81 -10.63
C ILE A 193 4.31 -11.15 -9.88
N GLU A 194 3.62 -12.18 -10.34
CA GLU A 194 3.66 -13.51 -9.70
C GLU A 194 5.08 -14.09 -9.60
N ALA A 195 5.99 -13.67 -10.50
CA ALA A 195 7.39 -14.08 -10.48
C ALA A 195 8.14 -13.70 -9.18
N PHE A 196 7.63 -12.71 -8.42
CA PHE A 196 8.19 -12.32 -7.12
C PHE A 196 7.70 -13.19 -5.96
N LEU A 197 6.56 -13.86 -6.08
CA LEU A 197 5.92 -14.60 -4.99
C LEU A 197 6.80 -15.71 -4.40
N PRO A 198 7.52 -16.53 -5.20
CA PRO A 198 8.32 -17.63 -4.65
C PRO A 198 9.44 -17.18 -3.69
N ALA A 199 9.89 -15.93 -3.82
CA ALA A 199 10.92 -15.34 -2.97
C ALA A 199 10.35 -14.64 -1.71
N VAL A 200 9.02 -14.52 -1.59
CA VAL A 200 8.37 -14.04 -0.37
C VAL A 200 8.35 -15.16 0.67
N ASP A 201 9.25 -15.06 1.64
CA ASP A 201 9.48 -16.05 2.69
C ASP A 201 9.05 -15.58 4.10
N VAL A 202 8.31 -14.48 4.17
CA VAL A 202 7.80 -13.89 5.40
C VAL A 202 6.29 -14.07 5.53
N PRO A 203 5.73 -14.20 6.76
CA PRO A 203 4.30 -14.36 6.96
C PRO A 203 3.49 -13.24 6.33
N ALA A 204 2.32 -13.56 5.78
CA ALA A 204 1.44 -12.60 5.14
C ALA A 204 -0.02 -12.72 5.61
N LEU A 205 -0.65 -11.57 5.87
CA LEU A 205 -2.09 -11.44 6.06
C LEU A 205 -2.71 -10.82 4.80
N LEU A 206 -3.64 -11.54 4.16
CA LEU A 206 -4.39 -11.10 2.99
C LEU A 206 -5.79 -10.67 3.41
N ILE A 207 -6.22 -9.46 3.02
CA ILE A 207 -7.57 -8.93 3.33
C ILE A 207 -8.23 -8.47 2.04
N GLN A 208 -9.39 -9.02 1.70
CA GLN A 208 -10.14 -8.59 0.51
C GLN A 208 -11.65 -8.71 0.70
N GLY A 209 -12.39 -7.84 0.04
CA GLY A 209 -13.85 -7.88 -0.03
C GLY A 209 -14.35 -8.74 -1.19
N THR A 210 -15.51 -9.40 -1.02
CA THR A 210 -16.11 -10.22 -2.10
C THR A 210 -16.78 -9.37 -3.20
N ARG A 211 -16.90 -8.06 -3.01
CA ARG A 211 -17.42 -7.09 -3.99
C ARG A 211 -16.35 -6.08 -4.43
N ASP A 212 -15.10 -6.49 -4.35
CA ASP A 212 -14.01 -5.66 -4.85
C ASP A 212 -14.17 -5.45 -6.37
N GLU A 213 -14.32 -4.20 -6.77
CA GLU A 213 -14.55 -3.78 -8.16
C GLU A 213 -13.28 -3.70 -9.00
N TYR A 214 -12.12 -3.91 -8.38
CA TYR A 214 -10.82 -3.84 -9.05
C TYR A 214 -10.07 -5.18 -9.09
N GLY A 215 -10.42 -6.15 -8.25
CA GLY A 215 -9.73 -7.44 -8.22
C GLY A 215 -10.58 -8.58 -7.70
N SER A 216 -10.52 -9.74 -8.31
CA SER A 216 -11.21 -10.93 -7.84
C SER A 216 -10.42 -11.65 -6.72
N LEU A 217 -11.04 -12.64 -6.07
CA LEU A 217 -10.37 -13.48 -5.09
C LEU A 217 -9.23 -14.33 -5.69
N ALA A 218 -9.15 -14.43 -7.03
CA ALA A 218 -8.02 -15.07 -7.70
C ALA A 218 -6.67 -14.42 -7.38
N GLN A 219 -6.66 -13.13 -7.05
CA GLN A 219 -5.46 -12.44 -6.55
C GLN A 219 -4.94 -13.08 -5.27
N LEU A 220 -5.84 -13.36 -4.31
CA LEU A 220 -5.46 -14.02 -3.06
C LEU A 220 -5.04 -15.48 -3.28
N ASP A 221 -5.74 -16.19 -4.18
CA ASP A 221 -5.43 -17.58 -4.51
C ASP A 221 -4.01 -17.70 -5.10
N ALA A 222 -3.63 -16.77 -5.98
CA ALA A 222 -2.30 -16.72 -6.56
C ALA A 222 -1.21 -16.42 -5.51
N ILE A 223 -1.46 -15.45 -4.62
CA ILE A 223 -0.50 -15.10 -3.56
C ILE A 223 -0.33 -16.29 -2.61
N GLU A 224 -1.43 -16.87 -2.11
CA GLU A 224 -1.40 -18.00 -1.18
C GLU A 224 -0.67 -19.23 -1.76
N THR A 225 -0.83 -19.46 -3.07
CA THR A 225 -0.15 -20.57 -3.76
C THR A 225 1.31 -20.26 -4.07
N GLY A 226 1.63 -19.00 -4.34
CA GLY A 226 2.94 -18.58 -4.85
C GLY A 226 3.99 -18.30 -3.78
N VAL A 227 3.59 -17.87 -2.57
CA VAL A 227 4.55 -17.52 -1.50
C VAL A 227 5.04 -18.77 -0.77
N SER A 228 6.25 -18.67 -0.20
CA SER A 228 6.90 -19.78 0.52
C SER A 228 6.58 -19.81 2.02
N ALA A 229 5.97 -18.72 2.55
CA ALA A 229 5.68 -18.56 3.96
C ALA A 229 4.20 -18.82 4.30
N GLN A 230 3.88 -18.75 5.60
CA GLN A 230 2.51 -18.87 6.08
C GLN A 230 1.65 -17.69 5.62
N VAL A 231 0.44 -18.00 5.13
CA VAL A 231 -0.56 -17.00 4.73
C VAL A 231 -1.79 -17.14 5.60
N GLU A 232 -2.25 -16.01 6.16
CA GLU A 232 -3.58 -15.87 6.73
C GLU A 232 -4.48 -15.13 5.74
N ARG A 233 -5.74 -15.53 5.65
CA ARG A 233 -6.70 -14.94 4.70
C ARG A 233 -7.95 -14.48 5.41
N LEU A 234 -8.32 -13.21 5.22
CA LEU A 234 -9.57 -12.60 5.66
C LEU A 234 -10.38 -12.13 4.45
N VAL A 235 -11.43 -12.87 4.11
CA VAL A 235 -12.37 -12.49 3.05
C VAL A 235 -13.63 -11.92 3.69
N LEU A 236 -13.99 -10.68 3.30
CA LEU A 236 -15.11 -9.94 3.87
C LEU A 236 -16.29 -9.90 2.91
N GLU A 237 -17.37 -10.56 3.28
CA GLU A 237 -18.58 -10.66 2.46
C GLU A 237 -19.26 -9.30 2.27
N GLY A 238 -19.58 -8.97 1.01
CA GLY A 238 -20.30 -7.75 0.65
C GLY A 238 -19.48 -6.47 0.73
N VAL A 239 -18.15 -6.57 0.95
CA VAL A 239 -17.21 -5.45 1.06
C VAL A 239 -16.52 -5.22 -0.28
N GLY A 240 -16.27 -3.96 -0.64
CA GLY A 240 -15.57 -3.53 -1.84
C GLY A 240 -14.06 -3.46 -1.67
N HIS A 241 -13.43 -2.57 -2.45
CA HIS A 241 -11.96 -2.45 -2.56
C HIS A 241 -11.27 -1.86 -1.32
N SER A 242 -12.00 -1.31 -0.36
CA SER A 242 -11.40 -0.65 0.82
C SER A 242 -11.84 -1.30 2.14
N PRO A 243 -11.50 -2.57 2.42
CA PRO A 243 -11.93 -3.31 3.61
C PRO A 243 -11.66 -2.58 4.93
N HIS A 244 -10.50 -1.92 5.05
CA HIS A 244 -10.11 -1.14 6.23
C HIS A 244 -10.96 0.13 6.46
N ARG A 245 -11.73 0.57 5.45
CA ARG A 245 -12.67 1.69 5.54
C ARG A 245 -14.11 1.25 5.68
N GLU A 246 -14.48 0.14 5.03
CA GLU A 246 -15.84 -0.36 4.99
C GLU A 246 -16.19 -1.23 6.20
N ARG A 247 -15.19 -1.94 6.73
CA ARG A 247 -15.28 -2.78 7.93
C ARG A 247 -14.09 -2.51 8.87
N PRO A 248 -13.90 -1.26 9.35
CA PRO A 248 -12.68 -0.84 10.03
C PRO A 248 -12.37 -1.68 11.28
N ALA A 249 -13.38 -2.04 12.08
CA ALA A 249 -13.17 -2.82 13.30
C ALA A 249 -12.64 -4.23 12.99
N VAL A 250 -13.20 -4.89 11.97
CA VAL A 250 -12.80 -6.27 11.60
C VAL A 250 -11.40 -6.28 11.00
N ALA A 251 -11.11 -5.33 10.10
CA ALA A 251 -9.78 -5.21 9.50
C ALA A 251 -8.72 -4.85 10.56
N LEU A 252 -9.03 -3.92 11.48
CA LEU A 252 -8.14 -3.55 12.58
C LEU A 252 -7.83 -4.75 13.49
N GLU A 253 -8.87 -5.48 13.92
CA GLU A 253 -8.71 -6.67 14.77
C GLU A 253 -7.81 -7.71 14.13
N ALA A 254 -8.01 -8.00 12.83
CA ALA A 254 -7.21 -8.97 12.10
C ALA A 254 -5.74 -8.53 12.01
N VAL A 255 -5.48 -7.27 11.67
CA VAL A 255 -4.11 -6.73 11.60
C VAL A 255 -3.44 -6.75 12.97
N CYS A 256 -4.12 -6.30 14.02
CA CYS A 256 -3.59 -6.29 15.37
C CYS A 256 -3.23 -7.69 15.87
N ARG A 257 -4.14 -8.65 15.69
CA ARG A 257 -3.89 -10.05 16.06
C ARG A 257 -2.68 -10.59 15.30
N PHE A 258 -2.65 -10.47 13.98
CA PHE A 258 -1.54 -10.95 13.14
C PHE A 258 -0.19 -10.38 13.59
N VAL A 259 -0.13 -9.08 13.87
CA VAL A 259 1.12 -8.44 14.35
C VAL A 259 1.48 -8.92 15.75
N HIS A 260 0.51 -9.10 16.65
CA HIS A 260 0.79 -9.65 18.00
C HIS A 260 1.33 -11.07 17.94
N ASP A 261 0.75 -11.93 17.10
CA ASP A 261 1.19 -13.31 16.95
C ASP A 261 2.62 -13.35 16.40
N LEU A 262 2.93 -12.53 15.40
CA LEU A 262 4.29 -12.36 14.87
C LEU A 262 5.31 -11.91 15.95
N LEU A 263 4.92 -10.98 16.84
CA LEU A 263 5.81 -10.48 17.89
C LEU A 263 5.96 -11.43 19.08
N ALA A 264 5.01 -12.35 19.26
CA ALA A 264 5.04 -13.36 20.32
C ALA A 264 5.93 -14.57 19.96
N GLU A 265 6.20 -14.81 18.67
CA GLU A 265 7.08 -15.90 18.24
C GLU A 265 8.51 -15.65 18.72
N PRO A 266 9.14 -16.61 19.40
CA PRO A 266 10.53 -16.48 19.81
C PRO A 266 11.42 -16.36 18.56
N LYS A 267 12.29 -15.35 18.55
CA LYS A 267 13.34 -15.23 17.51
C LYS A 267 14.22 -16.48 17.58
N CYS A 268 14.08 -17.38 16.60
CA CYS A 268 15.00 -18.51 16.42
C CYS A 268 16.39 -18.04 16.03
#